data_d37e4663ed46b5b8a035bf0be6f79045
#
_entry.id   d37e4663ed46b5b8a035bf0be6f79045
#
_cell.length_a   1.000
_cell.length_b   1.000
_cell.length_c   1.000
_cell.angle_alpha   90.00
_cell.angle_beta   90.00
_cell.angle_gamma   90.00
#
_symmetry.space_group_name_H-M   'P 1'
#
loop_
_entity.id
_entity.type
_entity.pdbx_description
1 polymer ?
#
loop_
_entity_poly.entity_id
_entity_poly.type
_entity_poly.pdbx_seq_one_letter_code
_entity_poly.pdbx_strand_id
1 'polypeptide(L)'
;RPPRSTPKPSSAASDVYKRQAFTRGQSWQDHVSYLEKISKITKDELVSFANKHYNENYAVVYKRTGKDPNILKVVKPQITKVPLNRENQSELHKKLSNQEIKKLEPKFLDYKNDLDFYNIGPLEVISKENKDNDLFNLTYLFDFGKNIDPKIELAAGLMNYTGIKDLSAEDLKKEFYKLGSEFSFSTPQDGKETSVTLSGLSENMEASIQLFEKLFEEPRASQDKLDELIERTLINRSNLKKDKNLILNYLLFNYGKYGEVSPASAFLNSKEMKEVQVDELINLIKNLKSYPHRILYYGNKNQNSLSKMIKNYHKIPENFIEKEDVYNFKEKDYDKQYVFWTNFDMVQTEIILLSKLELLDNSKTAAITLFNEYFNSLVYQDIREAQGLAYSVNSNINQAKKPYQSDYLYSYVGVQSDKQGEALSSMFELINNLPESPQAFEISKKSILNKIESERITKFGVLSSYLNAKDLGINYDIREKIYNEVKSMNLEKLLEFHKKYIKNKPHNVLLIGNRDNIDFKNLEKYGSVKEISLETLF
;
A
#
# COMPACT_ATOMS: atom_id res chain seq x y z
N ARG A 1 30.71 25.13 -11.83
CA ARG A 1 31.42 23.98 -11.23
C ARG A 1 31.32 22.82 -12.21
N PRO A 2 32.37 21.99 -12.43
CA PRO A 2 32.28 20.83 -13.30
C PRO A 2 31.28 19.84 -12.73
N PRO A 3 30.53 19.09 -13.56
CA PRO A 3 29.55 18.11 -13.08
C PRO A 3 30.28 17.07 -12.24
N ARG A 4 29.83 16.89 -11.01
CA ARG A 4 30.29 15.79 -10.13
C ARG A 4 30.03 14.48 -10.84
N SER A 5 30.99 13.57 -10.80
CA SER A 5 30.89 12.24 -11.37
C SER A 5 29.59 11.58 -10.95
N THR A 6 28.77 11.18 -11.93
CA THR A 6 27.58 10.38 -11.70
C THR A 6 27.94 9.16 -10.85
N PRO A 7 27.18 8.84 -9.77
CA PRO A 7 27.39 7.64 -9.01
C PRO A 7 27.35 6.44 -9.96
N LYS A 8 28.26 5.49 -9.81
CA LYS A 8 28.22 4.23 -10.57
C LYS A 8 26.89 3.56 -10.25
N PRO A 9 25.96 3.43 -11.20
CA PRO A 9 24.71 2.76 -10.94
C PRO A 9 24.99 1.31 -10.56
N SER A 10 24.20 0.75 -9.64
CA SER A 10 24.21 -0.69 -9.41
C SER A 10 23.93 -1.40 -10.73
N SER A 11 24.47 -2.59 -10.96
CA SER A 11 24.30 -3.33 -12.23
C SER A 11 22.83 -3.42 -12.67
N ALA A 12 21.91 -3.65 -11.75
CA ALA A 12 20.47 -3.69 -12.01
C ALA A 12 19.90 -2.34 -12.52
N ALA A 13 20.28 -1.21 -11.92
CA ALA A 13 19.84 0.11 -12.39
C ALA A 13 20.41 0.42 -13.78
N SER A 14 21.66 0.06 -14.03
CA SER A 14 22.30 0.19 -15.34
C SER A 14 21.56 -0.57 -16.44
N ASP A 15 21.10 -1.79 -16.14
CA ASP A 15 20.36 -2.63 -17.09
C ASP A 15 18.95 -2.08 -17.38
N VAL A 16 18.29 -1.50 -16.39
CA VAL A 16 17.01 -0.79 -16.58
C VAL A 16 17.17 0.39 -17.54
N TYR A 17 18.19 1.22 -17.35
CA TYR A 17 18.44 2.39 -18.22
C TYR A 17 18.84 2.00 -19.63
N LYS A 18 19.67 0.97 -19.82
CA LYS A 18 20.02 0.44 -21.15
C LYS A 18 18.79 -0.09 -21.87
N ARG A 19 17.95 -0.84 -21.17
CA ARG A 19 16.69 -1.35 -21.70
C ARG A 19 15.74 -0.20 -22.10
N GLN A 20 15.65 0.87 -21.29
CA GLN A 20 14.83 2.03 -21.63
C GLN A 20 15.33 2.74 -22.89
N ALA A 21 16.64 2.96 -23.01
CA ALA A 21 17.22 3.56 -24.22
C ALA A 21 16.91 2.72 -25.46
N PHE A 22 17.09 1.40 -25.35
CA PHE A 22 16.80 0.46 -26.45
C PHE A 22 15.32 0.47 -26.84
N THR A 23 14.41 0.35 -25.89
CA THR A 23 12.96 0.32 -26.16
C THR A 23 12.41 1.64 -26.74
N ARG A 24 13.08 2.76 -26.45
CA ARG A 24 12.74 4.09 -26.99
C ARG A 24 13.42 4.38 -28.32
N GLY A 25 14.23 3.48 -28.84
CA GLY A 25 15.02 3.70 -30.04
C GLY A 25 16.03 4.85 -29.91
N GLN A 26 16.50 5.13 -28.69
CA GLN A 26 17.46 6.20 -28.39
C GLN A 26 18.89 5.69 -28.33
N SER A 27 19.84 6.47 -28.80
CA SER A 27 21.24 6.19 -28.52
C SER A 27 21.52 6.29 -27.01
N TRP A 28 22.50 5.53 -26.53
CA TRP A 28 22.91 5.66 -25.11
C TRP A 28 23.35 7.07 -24.75
N GLN A 29 24.05 7.74 -25.66
CA GLN A 29 24.49 9.14 -25.48
C GLN A 29 23.28 10.08 -25.30
N ASP A 30 22.25 9.93 -26.12
CA ASP A 30 21.02 10.73 -26.01
C ASP A 30 20.29 10.47 -24.69
N HIS A 31 20.27 9.21 -24.26
CA HIS A 31 19.62 8.84 -23.01
C HIS A 31 20.29 9.45 -21.77
N VAL A 32 21.62 9.40 -21.68
CA VAL A 32 22.36 9.96 -20.54
C VAL A 32 22.44 11.48 -20.56
N SER A 33 22.39 12.12 -21.74
CA SER A 33 22.37 13.58 -21.88
C SER A 33 20.96 14.20 -21.81
N TYR A 34 19.92 13.38 -21.54
CA TYR A 34 18.53 13.84 -21.58
C TYR A 34 18.24 15.00 -20.64
N LEU A 35 18.67 14.92 -19.36
CA LEU A 35 18.49 15.99 -18.40
C LEU A 35 19.25 17.26 -18.77
N GLU A 36 20.46 17.13 -19.32
CA GLU A 36 21.25 18.26 -19.81
C GLU A 36 20.55 18.94 -21.00
N LYS A 37 19.95 18.16 -21.90
CA LYS A 37 19.17 18.70 -23.03
C LYS A 37 17.93 19.45 -22.54
N ILE A 38 17.19 18.87 -21.59
CA ILE A 38 16.01 19.54 -21.01
C ILE A 38 16.38 20.85 -20.33
N SER A 39 17.48 20.90 -19.58
CA SER A 39 17.90 22.12 -18.88
C SER A 39 18.27 23.29 -19.79
N LYS A 40 18.48 23.00 -21.08
CA LYS A 40 18.83 24.02 -22.10
C LYS A 40 17.59 24.51 -22.87
N ILE A 41 16.43 23.88 -22.71
CA ILE A 41 15.19 24.28 -23.40
C ILE A 41 14.73 25.63 -22.85
N THR A 42 14.53 26.57 -23.75
CA THR A 42 14.06 27.92 -23.44
C THR A 42 12.52 27.99 -23.46
N LYS A 43 11.96 29.03 -22.85
CA LYS A 43 10.51 29.33 -22.93
C LYS A 43 10.06 29.50 -24.38
N ASP A 44 10.85 30.20 -25.19
CA ASP A 44 10.50 30.50 -26.60
C ASP A 44 10.48 29.24 -27.45
N GLU A 45 11.40 28.30 -27.20
CA GLU A 45 11.37 26.98 -27.85
C GLU A 45 10.13 26.18 -27.46
N LEU A 46 9.69 26.22 -26.18
CA LEU A 46 8.46 25.56 -25.74
C LEU A 46 7.22 26.19 -26.39
N VAL A 47 7.16 27.52 -26.46
CA VAL A 47 6.05 28.25 -27.12
C VAL A 47 6.01 27.93 -28.61
N SER A 48 7.18 27.93 -29.27
CA SER A 48 7.30 27.56 -30.69
C SER A 48 6.84 26.13 -30.95
N PHE A 49 7.26 25.18 -30.08
CA PHE A 49 6.82 23.80 -30.15
C PHE A 49 5.31 23.67 -29.99
N ALA A 50 4.72 24.34 -29.00
CA ALA A 50 3.27 24.31 -28.77
C ALA A 50 2.49 24.86 -29.99
N ASN A 51 2.89 26.01 -30.52
CA ASN A 51 2.26 26.62 -31.69
C ASN A 51 2.39 25.77 -32.96
N LYS A 52 3.46 24.98 -33.06
CA LYS A 52 3.67 24.07 -34.19
C LYS A 52 2.83 22.79 -34.10
N HIS A 53 2.63 22.25 -32.90
CA HIS A 53 2.08 20.92 -32.72
C HIS A 53 0.65 20.89 -32.15
N TYR A 54 0.21 21.93 -31.44
CA TYR A 54 -1.13 22.04 -30.85
C TYR A 54 -2.00 23.01 -31.65
N ASN A 55 -2.35 22.64 -32.85
CA ASN A 55 -3.26 23.35 -33.71
C ASN A 55 -4.55 22.51 -33.93
N GLU A 56 -5.34 22.82 -34.94
CA GLU A 56 -6.64 22.16 -35.19
C GLU A 56 -6.55 20.70 -35.68
N ASN A 57 -5.34 20.15 -35.79
CA ASN A 57 -5.13 18.76 -36.24
C ASN A 57 -5.26 17.77 -35.06
N TYR A 58 -6.48 17.57 -34.60
CA TYR A 58 -6.78 16.63 -33.50
C TYR A 58 -8.01 15.78 -33.81
N ALA A 59 -8.08 14.60 -33.19
CA ALA A 59 -9.25 13.73 -33.20
C ALA A 59 -9.97 13.79 -31.84
N VAL A 60 -11.29 13.96 -31.87
CA VAL A 60 -12.11 13.96 -30.64
C VAL A 60 -12.87 12.65 -30.53
N VAL A 61 -12.71 11.95 -29.43
CA VAL A 61 -13.48 10.76 -29.09
C VAL A 61 -14.49 11.08 -27.99
N TYR A 62 -15.76 10.96 -28.30
CA TYR A 62 -16.83 11.19 -27.33
C TYR A 62 -17.19 9.90 -26.59
N LYS A 63 -16.95 9.83 -25.29
CA LYS A 63 -17.50 8.80 -24.41
C LYS A 63 -18.82 9.28 -23.84
N ARG A 64 -19.92 8.63 -24.23
CA ARG A 64 -21.26 8.97 -23.74
C ARG A 64 -21.75 7.93 -22.73
N THR A 65 -22.52 8.37 -21.74
CA THR A 65 -23.19 7.47 -20.79
C THR A 65 -24.36 6.78 -21.50
N GLY A 66 -24.50 5.48 -21.32
CA GLY A 66 -25.58 4.67 -21.87
C GLY A 66 -25.10 3.26 -22.22
N LYS A 67 -26.06 2.41 -22.57
CA LYS A 67 -25.77 1.05 -23.12
C LYS A 67 -26.06 1.11 -24.63
N ASP A 68 -25.10 0.68 -25.44
CA ASP A 68 -25.32 0.49 -26.87
C ASP A 68 -26.19 -0.77 -27.07
N PRO A 69 -27.41 -0.62 -27.64
CA PRO A 69 -28.29 -1.77 -27.87
C PRO A 69 -27.75 -2.74 -28.93
N ASN A 70 -26.77 -2.32 -29.72
CA ASN A 70 -26.20 -3.08 -30.85
C ASN A 70 -24.87 -3.77 -30.50
N ILE A 71 -24.51 -3.88 -29.21
CA ILE A 71 -23.28 -4.60 -28.82
C ILE A 71 -23.34 -6.04 -29.31
N LEU A 72 -22.39 -6.41 -30.16
CA LEU A 72 -22.22 -7.78 -30.63
C LEU A 72 -21.87 -8.68 -29.43
N LYS A 73 -22.75 -9.65 -29.14
CA LYS A 73 -22.47 -10.69 -28.15
C LYS A 73 -21.56 -11.75 -28.75
N VAL A 74 -20.35 -11.83 -28.27
CA VAL A 74 -19.43 -12.90 -28.67
C VAL A 74 -19.87 -14.21 -28.01
N VAL A 75 -20.02 -15.27 -28.81
CA VAL A 75 -20.31 -16.61 -28.28
C VAL A 75 -19.05 -17.12 -27.58
N LYS A 76 -19.20 -17.50 -26.31
CA LYS A 76 -18.09 -18.03 -25.51
C LYS A 76 -17.60 -19.37 -26.07
N PRO A 77 -16.29 -19.55 -26.31
CA PRO A 77 -15.75 -20.87 -26.62
C PRO A 77 -15.90 -21.80 -25.39
N GLN A 78 -16.12 -23.07 -25.66
CA GLN A 78 -16.14 -24.08 -24.60
C GLN A 78 -14.69 -24.34 -24.15
N ILE A 79 -14.41 -24.11 -22.86
CA ILE A 79 -13.07 -24.34 -22.29
C ILE A 79 -13.00 -25.79 -21.81
N THR A 80 -12.01 -26.53 -22.32
CA THR A 80 -11.74 -27.91 -21.89
C THR A 80 -10.71 -27.89 -20.75
N LYS A 81 -10.97 -28.62 -19.68
CA LYS A 81 -10.01 -28.77 -18.58
C LYS A 81 -8.72 -29.42 -19.07
N VAL A 82 -7.59 -28.82 -18.71
CA VAL A 82 -6.26 -29.33 -19.06
C VAL A 82 -5.70 -30.12 -17.87
N PRO A 83 -5.26 -31.38 -18.07
CA PRO A 83 -4.63 -32.14 -16.98
C PRO A 83 -3.31 -31.47 -16.57
N LEU A 84 -3.17 -31.21 -15.27
CA LEU A 84 -1.95 -30.63 -14.70
C LEU A 84 -0.87 -31.69 -14.56
N ASN A 85 0.32 -31.35 -15.01
CA ASN A 85 1.52 -32.11 -14.77
C ASN A 85 2.55 -31.23 -14.02
N ARG A 86 2.48 -31.25 -12.69
CA ARG A 86 3.31 -30.40 -11.84
C ARG A 86 4.77 -30.82 -11.76
N GLU A 87 5.06 -32.06 -12.05
CA GLU A 87 6.39 -32.64 -11.89
C GLU A 87 7.23 -32.64 -13.18
N ASN A 88 6.61 -32.40 -14.35
CA ASN A 88 7.33 -32.37 -15.61
C ASN A 88 7.95 -30.99 -15.88
N GLN A 89 9.22 -31.01 -16.23
CA GLN A 89 9.97 -29.83 -16.66
C GLN A 89 10.45 -29.99 -18.10
N SER A 90 10.40 -28.92 -18.88
CA SER A 90 11.03 -28.91 -20.19
C SER A 90 12.56 -29.04 -20.08
N GLU A 91 13.20 -29.57 -21.11
CA GLU A 91 14.65 -29.68 -21.17
C GLU A 91 15.34 -28.30 -21.05
N LEU A 92 14.73 -27.24 -21.59
CA LEU A 92 15.24 -25.88 -21.42
C LEU A 92 15.17 -25.45 -19.97
N HIS A 93 14.06 -25.73 -19.26
CA HIS A 93 13.91 -25.40 -17.85
C HIS A 93 14.97 -26.14 -16.98
N LYS A 94 15.16 -27.44 -17.22
CA LYS A 94 16.21 -28.21 -16.54
C LYS A 94 17.60 -27.62 -16.77
N LYS A 95 17.91 -27.26 -18.03
CA LYS A 95 19.19 -26.66 -18.40
C LYS A 95 19.41 -25.31 -17.68
N LEU A 96 18.40 -24.45 -17.65
CA LEU A 96 18.47 -23.15 -16.96
C LEU A 96 18.57 -23.30 -15.44
N SER A 97 17.80 -24.22 -14.85
CA SER A 97 17.82 -24.47 -13.40
C SER A 97 19.14 -25.05 -12.89
N ASN A 98 19.87 -25.75 -13.76
CA ASN A 98 21.17 -26.35 -13.45
C ASN A 98 22.36 -25.42 -13.73
N GLN A 99 22.13 -24.18 -14.23
CA GLN A 99 23.22 -23.23 -14.38
C GLN A 99 23.74 -22.78 -13.03
N GLU A 100 25.05 -22.79 -12.87
CA GLU A 100 25.71 -22.20 -11.70
C GLU A 100 25.49 -20.67 -11.73
N ILE A 101 24.70 -20.18 -10.81
CA ILE A 101 24.51 -18.74 -10.59
C ILE A 101 25.39 -18.35 -9.40
N LYS A 102 26.16 -17.28 -9.54
CA LYS A 102 26.89 -16.70 -8.42
C LYS A 102 25.90 -16.35 -7.31
N LYS A 103 25.96 -17.08 -6.21
CA LYS A 103 25.12 -16.81 -5.06
C LYS A 103 25.43 -15.43 -4.49
N LEU A 104 24.37 -14.67 -4.23
CA LEU A 104 24.45 -13.45 -3.47
C LEU A 104 24.28 -13.77 -1.99
N GLU A 105 25.14 -13.22 -1.15
CA GLU A 105 24.94 -13.32 0.29
C GLU A 105 23.81 -12.38 0.72
N PRO A 106 22.87 -12.86 1.56
CA PRO A 106 21.82 -12.01 2.10
C PRO A 106 22.43 -10.91 2.96
N LYS A 107 21.82 -9.72 2.92
CA LYS A 107 22.19 -8.60 3.80
C LYS A 107 21.00 -8.22 4.65
N PHE A 108 21.16 -8.43 5.94
CA PHE A 108 20.17 -8.07 6.95
C PHE A 108 20.52 -6.74 7.60
N LEU A 109 19.52 -6.08 8.15
CA LEU A 109 19.69 -4.84 8.88
C LEU A 109 20.06 -5.12 10.34
N ASP A 110 21.02 -4.37 10.84
CA ASP A 110 21.30 -4.26 12.26
C ASP A 110 20.82 -2.88 12.75
N TYR A 111 19.60 -2.80 13.24
CA TYR A 111 18.98 -1.51 13.62
C TYR A 111 19.80 -0.74 14.64
N LYS A 112 20.61 -1.39 15.49
CA LYS A 112 21.46 -0.72 16.47
C LYS A 112 22.64 0.00 15.83
N ASN A 113 23.17 -0.55 14.73
CA ASN A 113 24.30 -0.01 14.01
C ASN A 113 23.88 0.75 12.75
N ASP A 114 22.68 0.49 12.21
CA ASP A 114 22.17 1.11 10.99
C ASP A 114 21.39 2.40 11.25
N LEU A 115 20.95 2.64 12.49
CA LEU A 115 20.15 3.79 12.92
C LEU A 115 20.74 4.43 14.17
N ASP A 116 20.54 5.74 14.29
CA ASP A 116 20.84 6.50 15.50
C ASP A 116 19.54 6.77 16.26
N PHE A 117 19.57 6.53 17.58
CA PHE A 117 18.45 6.75 18.51
C PHE A 117 18.86 7.76 19.57
N TYR A 118 18.11 8.82 19.69
CA TYR A 118 18.32 9.85 20.72
C TYR A 118 17.06 10.65 20.97
N ASN A 119 17.07 11.50 22.01
CA ASN A 119 15.92 12.33 22.36
C ASN A 119 16.24 13.81 22.19
N ILE A 120 15.24 14.57 21.79
CA ILE A 120 15.21 16.04 21.82
C ILE A 120 14.09 16.48 22.75
N GLY A 121 14.41 16.73 24.04
CA GLY A 121 13.39 16.87 25.06
C GLY A 121 12.57 15.58 25.19
N PRO A 122 11.24 15.62 25.13
CA PRO A 122 10.38 14.44 25.21
C PRO A 122 10.27 13.68 23.88
N LEU A 123 10.82 14.20 22.78
CA LEU A 123 10.70 13.58 21.46
C LEU A 123 11.74 12.48 21.23
N GLU A 124 11.29 11.29 20.91
CA GLU A 124 12.15 10.25 20.34
C GLU A 124 12.55 10.64 18.91
N VAL A 125 13.83 10.55 18.60
CA VAL A 125 14.36 10.74 17.25
C VAL A 125 15.01 9.45 16.78
N ILE A 126 14.60 9.00 15.60
CA ILE A 126 15.19 7.87 14.90
C ILE A 126 15.77 8.41 13.61
N SER A 127 17.07 8.31 13.45
CA SER A 127 17.74 8.90 12.30
C SER A 127 18.65 7.93 11.57
N LYS A 128 18.82 8.20 10.27
CA LYS A 128 19.79 7.52 9.41
C LYS A 128 20.51 8.54 8.56
N GLU A 129 21.85 8.45 8.57
CA GLU A 129 22.68 9.30 7.72
C GLU A 129 22.49 9.01 6.23
N ASN A 130 22.26 10.07 5.44
CA ASN A 130 22.28 10.00 3.98
C ASN A 130 23.70 10.29 3.46
N LYS A 131 24.38 9.23 3.00
CA LYS A 131 25.73 9.30 2.42
C LYS A 131 25.74 9.39 0.89
N ASP A 132 24.58 9.24 0.26
CA ASP A 132 24.48 9.11 -1.20
C ASP A 132 24.34 10.45 -1.91
N ASN A 133 23.65 11.41 -1.28
CA ASN A 133 23.35 12.72 -1.85
C ASN A 133 23.00 13.74 -0.76
N ASP A 134 22.73 14.98 -1.19
CA ASP A 134 22.43 16.11 -0.30
C ASP A 134 20.91 16.32 -0.09
N LEU A 135 20.12 15.25 -0.11
CA LEU A 135 18.69 15.33 0.19
C LEU A 135 18.41 14.94 1.64
N PHE A 136 17.34 15.53 2.19
CA PHE A 136 16.82 15.15 3.50
C PHE A 136 15.33 14.79 3.42
N ASN A 137 14.91 13.99 4.38
CA ASN A 137 13.53 13.70 4.71
C ASN A 137 13.37 13.77 6.23
N LEU A 138 12.48 14.65 6.70
CA LEU A 138 12.15 14.86 8.10
C LEU A 138 10.67 14.60 8.27
N THR A 139 10.30 13.58 9.05
CA THR A 139 8.91 13.21 9.30
C THR A 139 8.58 13.35 10.77
N TYR A 140 7.54 14.11 11.08
CA TYR A 140 6.86 14.09 12.37
C TYR A 140 5.76 13.03 12.29
N LEU A 141 5.84 12.02 13.14
CA LEU A 141 4.87 10.94 13.19
C LEU A 141 4.06 11.07 14.50
N PHE A 142 2.85 11.57 14.36
CA PHE A 142 1.95 11.87 15.46
C PHE A 142 1.11 10.65 15.81
N ASP A 143 1.02 10.31 17.09
CA ASP A 143 0.10 9.30 17.64
C ASP A 143 -1.32 9.89 17.72
N PHE A 144 -1.79 10.41 16.59
CA PHE A 144 -3.09 11.05 16.41
C PHE A 144 -3.61 10.75 15.00
N GLY A 145 -4.74 10.10 14.91
CA GLY A 145 -5.33 9.74 13.63
C GLY A 145 -6.86 9.84 13.64
N LYS A 146 -7.50 9.31 12.60
CA LYS A 146 -8.96 9.34 12.48
C LYS A 146 -9.71 8.51 13.51
N ASN A 147 -9.05 7.58 14.16
CA ASN A 147 -9.58 6.86 15.32
C ASN A 147 -9.82 7.79 16.53
N ILE A 148 -9.09 8.88 16.65
CA ILE A 148 -9.24 9.92 17.68
C ILE A 148 -10.18 11.02 17.17
N ASP A 149 -9.93 11.57 15.96
CA ASP A 149 -10.79 12.59 15.36
C ASP A 149 -10.80 12.42 13.82
N PRO A 150 -11.92 12.00 13.21
CA PRO A 150 -12.01 11.81 11.76
C PRO A 150 -11.84 13.11 10.96
N LYS A 151 -11.93 14.30 11.58
CA LYS A 151 -11.68 15.59 10.93
C LYS A 151 -10.22 15.72 10.47
N ILE A 152 -9.29 14.90 10.99
CA ILE A 152 -7.87 14.94 10.59
C ILE A 152 -7.68 14.65 9.09
N GLU A 153 -8.56 13.85 8.48
CA GLU A 153 -8.49 13.59 7.04
C GLU A 153 -8.81 14.86 6.21
N LEU A 154 -9.82 15.63 6.65
CA LEU A 154 -10.13 16.92 6.03
C LEU A 154 -9.04 17.94 6.31
N ALA A 155 -8.49 17.98 7.53
CA ALA A 155 -7.39 18.86 7.89
C ALA A 155 -6.15 18.59 7.03
N ALA A 156 -5.78 17.32 6.83
CA ALA A 156 -4.69 16.92 5.95
C ALA A 156 -4.94 17.36 4.49
N GLY A 157 -6.17 17.20 4.00
CA GLY A 157 -6.58 17.68 2.67
C GLY A 157 -6.51 19.20 2.53
N LEU A 158 -6.95 19.92 3.57
CA LEU A 158 -6.96 21.39 3.62
C LEU A 158 -5.56 21.98 3.58
N MET A 159 -4.53 21.28 4.11
CA MET A 159 -3.15 21.75 4.10
C MET A 159 -2.62 22.11 2.72
N ASN A 160 -3.13 21.48 1.67
CA ASN A 160 -2.79 21.84 0.29
C ASN A 160 -3.29 23.22 -0.15
N TYR A 161 -4.24 23.80 0.58
CA TYR A 161 -4.87 25.10 0.35
C TYR A 161 -4.62 26.08 1.48
N THR A 162 -3.75 25.70 2.42
CA THR A 162 -3.42 26.48 3.60
C THR A 162 -2.17 27.34 3.32
N GLY A 163 -2.31 28.62 3.53
CA GLY A 163 -1.19 29.57 3.62
C GLY A 163 -0.79 29.82 5.07
N ILE A 164 0.00 30.85 5.28
CA ILE A 164 0.37 31.39 6.58
C ILE A 164 0.04 32.88 6.64
N LYS A 165 0.22 33.53 7.79
CA LYS A 165 -0.19 34.92 8.02
C LYS A 165 0.16 35.87 6.85
N ASP A 166 1.38 35.77 6.32
CA ASP A 166 1.92 36.74 5.35
C ASP A 166 2.05 36.15 3.93
N LEU A 167 1.70 34.88 3.71
CA LEU A 167 1.79 34.21 2.42
C LEU A 167 0.51 33.43 2.11
N SER A 168 -0.03 33.64 0.92
CA SER A 168 -1.08 32.76 0.39
C SER A 168 -0.59 31.32 0.22
N ALA A 169 -1.49 30.37 0.07
CA ALA A 169 -1.12 28.97 -0.18
C ALA A 169 -0.26 28.80 -1.45
N GLU A 170 -0.53 29.61 -2.48
CA GLU A 170 0.26 29.61 -3.72
C GLU A 170 1.67 30.19 -3.50
N ASP A 171 1.76 31.31 -2.80
CA ASP A 171 3.06 31.94 -2.56
C ASP A 171 3.91 31.11 -1.60
N LEU A 172 3.29 30.49 -0.61
CA LEU A 172 3.97 29.53 0.27
C LEU A 172 4.57 28.35 -0.52
N LYS A 173 3.84 27.79 -1.48
CA LYS A 173 4.37 26.74 -2.36
C LYS A 173 5.53 27.25 -3.22
N LYS A 174 5.48 28.51 -3.69
CA LYS A 174 6.60 29.12 -4.43
C LYS A 174 7.85 29.27 -3.55
N GLU A 175 7.67 29.63 -2.27
CA GLU A 175 8.80 29.72 -1.33
C GLU A 175 9.43 28.34 -1.06
N PHE A 176 8.61 27.30 -0.84
CA PHE A 176 9.13 25.92 -0.74
C PHE A 176 9.86 25.49 -2.02
N TYR A 177 9.30 25.82 -3.18
CA TYR A 177 9.94 25.51 -4.46
C TYR A 177 11.30 26.21 -4.62
N LYS A 178 11.43 27.48 -4.22
CA LYS A 178 12.71 28.22 -4.23
C LYS A 178 13.76 27.57 -3.32
N LEU A 179 13.31 26.98 -2.22
CA LEU A 179 14.18 26.23 -1.29
C LEU A 179 14.52 24.83 -1.80
N GLY A 180 13.92 24.38 -2.92
CA GLY A 180 14.02 22.99 -3.37
C GLY A 180 13.47 22.02 -2.36
N SER A 181 12.39 22.38 -1.68
CA SER A 181 11.74 21.57 -0.65
C SER A 181 10.23 21.45 -0.88
N GLU A 182 9.64 20.43 -0.26
CA GLU A 182 8.21 20.16 -0.29
C GLU A 182 7.76 19.55 1.03
N PHE A 183 6.46 19.65 1.32
CA PHE A 183 5.87 19.01 2.48
C PHE A 183 4.63 18.20 2.10
N SER A 184 4.31 17.21 2.94
CA SER A 184 3.11 16.40 2.78
C SER A 184 2.50 16.03 4.13
N PHE A 185 1.17 15.93 4.16
CA PHE A 185 0.39 15.38 5.26
C PHE A 185 -0.22 14.06 4.81
N SER A 186 -0.13 13.04 5.63
CA SER A 186 -0.71 11.72 5.35
C SER A 186 -1.35 11.13 6.60
N THR A 187 -2.56 10.63 6.43
CA THR A 187 -3.33 9.90 7.44
C THR A 187 -3.48 8.47 6.95
N PRO A 188 -2.71 7.50 7.51
CA PRO A 188 -2.81 6.10 7.11
C PRO A 188 -4.21 5.52 7.28
N GLN A 189 -4.53 4.50 6.49
CA GLN A 189 -5.86 3.87 6.48
C GLN A 189 -6.21 3.17 7.80
N ASP A 190 -5.22 2.74 8.59
CA ASP A 190 -5.44 2.16 9.91
C ASP A 190 -5.92 3.17 10.97
N GLY A 191 -5.83 4.45 10.64
CA GLY A 191 -6.41 5.55 11.39
C GLY A 191 -5.71 5.94 12.69
N LYS A 192 -4.55 5.37 13.00
CA LYS A 192 -3.90 5.53 14.30
C LYS A 192 -2.89 6.67 14.36
N GLU A 193 -2.27 6.98 13.27
CA GLU A 193 -1.18 7.95 13.20
C GLU A 193 -1.42 8.98 12.10
N THR A 194 -0.79 10.12 12.23
CA THR A 194 -0.67 11.12 11.15
C THR A 194 0.80 11.40 10.93
N SER A 195 1.25 11.31 9.70
CA SER A 195 2.61 11.66 9.32
C SER A 195 2.65 13.00 8.58
N VAL A 196 3.55 13.86 9.01
CA VAL A 196 3.82 15.14 8.35
C VAL A 196 5.27 15.19 7.97
N THR A 197 5.55 15.22 6.66
CA THR A 197 6.90 15.08 6.13
C THR A 197 7.33 16.34 5.42
N LEU A 198 8.54 16.81 5.72
CA LEU A 198 9.27 17.83 4.97
C LEU A 198 10.47 17.17 4.30
N SER A 199 10.63 17.38 2.99
CA SER A 199 11.77 16.86 2.22
C SER A 199 12.38 17.93 1.32
N GLY A 200 13.65 17.78 0.98
CA GLY A 200 14.32 18.75 0.10
C GLY A 200 15.84 18.71 0.14
N LEU A 201 16.45 19.82 -0.24
CA LEU A 201 17.90 20.02 -0.26
C LEU A 201 18.44 20.33 1.15
N SER A 202 19.42 19.55 1.61
CA SER A 202 20.01 19.70 2.94
C SER A 202 20.65 21.07 3.19
N GLU A 203 21.12 21.75 2.17
CA GLU A 203 21.67 23.12 2.30
C GLU A 203 20.60 24.13 2.75
N ASN A 204 19.35 23.93 2.33
CA ASN A 204 18.20 24.79 2.62
C ASN A 204 17.32 24.25 3.78
N MET A 205 17.75 23.17 4.46
CA MET A 205 16.93 22.49 5.46
C MET A 205 16.46 23.41 6.60
N GLU A 206 17.35 24.26 7.13
CA GLU A 206 16.99 25.15 8.25
C GLU A 206 15.91 26.16 7.85
N ALA A 207 16.06 26.81 6.68
CA ALA A 207 15.06 27.73 6.15
C ALA A 207 13.74 27.01 5.82
N SER A 208 13.82 25.77 5.33
CA SER A 208 12.66 24.93 5.04
C SER A 208 11.92 24.54 6.33
N ILE A 209 12.62 24.16 7.40
CA ILE A 209 12.02 23.88 8.73
C ILE A 209 11.35 25.15 9.27
N GLN A 210 12.02 26.28 9.23
CA GLN A 210 11.46 27.55 9.71
C GLN A 210 10.14 27.91 9.01
N LEU A 211 10.10 27.74 7.69
CA LEU A 211 8.89 27.98 6.90
C LEU A 211 7.81 26.93 7.21
N PHE A 212 8.21 25.67 7.36
CA PHE A 212 7.32 24.53 7.64
C PHE A 212 6.64 24.65 9.01
N GLU A 213 7.37 25.07 10.03
CA GLU A 213 6.82 25.25 11.37
C GLU A 213 5.75 26.33 11.46
N LYS A 214 5.83 27.37 10.61
CA LYS A 214 4.78 28.40 10.52
C LYS A 214 3.42 27.82 10.10
N LEU A 215 3.38 26.69 9.37
CA LEU A 215 2.14 25.99 9.04
C LEU A 215 1.41 25.43 10.27
N PHE A 216 2.13 25.16 11.36
CA PHE A 216 1.52 24.76 12.62
C PHE A 216 1.23 25.97 13.54
N GLU A 217 2.01 27.03 13.43
CA GLU A 217 1.89 28.20 14.32
C GLU A 217 0.78 29.16 13.87
N GLU A 218 0.75 29.46 12.59
CA GLU A 218 -0.14 30.47 12.01
C GLU A 218 -0.81 30.05 10.68
N PRO A 219 -1.36 28.80 10.59
CA PRO A 219 -2.02 28.35 9.39
C PRO A 219 -3.23 29.21 9.07
N ARG A 220 -3.47 29.48 7.79
CA ARG A 220 -4.62 30.23 7.30
C ARG A 220 -5.24 29.57 6.07
N ALA A 221 -6.52 29.28 6.17
CA ALA A 221 -7.35 28.84 5.07
C ALA A 221 -8.70 29.55 5.13
N SER A 222 -9.41 29.63 4.01
CA SER A 222 -10.76 30.20 3.98
C SER A 222 -11.82 29.11 4.02
N GLN A 223 -13.02 29.45 4.49
CA GLN A 223 -14.18 28.56 4.45
C GLN A 223 -14.49 28.13 3.02
N ASP A 224 -14.41 29.03 2.04
CA ASP A 224 -14.65 28.72 0.63
C ASP A 224 -13.74 27.57 0.12
N LYS A 225 -12.46 27.57 0.55
CA LYS A 225 -11.53 26.49 0.17
C LYS A 225 -11.84 25.17 0.86
N LEU A 226 -12.34 25.22 2.07
CA LEU A 226 -12.85 24.03 2.76
C LEU A 226 -14.11 23.51 2.05
N ASP A 227 -15.03 24.37 1.68
CA ASP A 227 -16.27 24.01 0.98
C ASP A 227 -15.97 23.36 -0.39
N GLU A 228 -15.04 23.93 -1.17
CA GLU A 228 -14.54 23.34 -2.42
C GLU A 228 -13.91 21.94 -2.17
N LEU A 229 -13.14 21.78 -1.10
CA LEU A 229 -12.53 20.50 -0.72
C LEU A 229 -13.58 19.47 -0.34
N ILE A 230 -14.59 19.87 0.44
CA ILE A 230 -15.71 19.01 0.84
C ILE A 230 -16.50 18.57 -0.37
N GLU A 231 -16.89 19.50 -1.26
CA GLU A 231 -17.63 19.19 -2.47
C GLU A 231 -16.85 18.17 -3.34
N ARG A 232 -15.57 18.40 -3.57
CA ARG A 232 -14.71 17.48 -4.31
C ARG A 232 -14.60 16.11 -3.63
N THR A 233 -14.52 16.09 -2.31
CA THR A 233 -14.45 14.85 -1.52
C THR A 233 -15.74 14.04 -1.67
N LEU A 234 -16.90 14.70 -1.63
CA LEU A 234 -18.20 14.07 -1.83
C LEU A 234 -18.38 13.53 -3.26
N ILE A 235 -17.92 14.29 -4.27
CA ILE A 235 -17.90 13.81 -5.67
C ILE A 235 -16.98 12.58 -5.79
N ASN A 236 -15.80 12.62 -5.19
CA ASN A 236 -14.89 11.49 -5.20
C ASN A 236 -15.50 10.26 -4.52
N ARG A 237 -16.16 10.41 -3.37
CA ARG A 237 -16.89 9.31 -2.70
C ARG A 237 -18.00 8.73 -3.59
N SER A 238 -18.74 9.59 -4.29
CA SER A 238 -19.74 9.12 -5.26
C SER A 238 -19.12 8.31 -6.41
N ASN A 239 -17.93 8.71 -6.87
CA ASN A 239 -17.20 7.97 -7.89
C ASN A 239 -16.64 6.65 -7.36
N LEU A 240 -16.16 6.62 -6.10
CA LEU A 240 -15.66 5.43 -5.45
C LEU A 240 -16.74 4.34 -5.28
N LYS A 241 -18.02 4.71 -5.22
CA LYS A 241 -19.14 3.75 -5.28
C LYS A 241 -19.24 2.99 -6.62
N LYS A 242 -18.45 3.39 -7.63
CA LYS A 242 -18.33 2.71 -8.93
C LYS A 242 -17.01 1.91 -9.05
N ASP A 243 -16.18 1.90 -8.00
CA ASP A 243 -14.93 1.15 -7.98
C ASP A 243 -15.13 -0.20 -7.27
N LYS A 244 -15.32 -1.25 -8.07
CA LYS A 244 -15.50 -2.62 -7.56
C LYS A 244 -14.33 -3.10 -6.70
N ASN A 245 -13.09 -2.67 -7.01
CA ASN A 245 -11.91 -3.10 -6.26
C ASN A 245 -11.90 -2.49 -4.85
N LEU A 246 -12.24 -1.20 -4.74
CA LEU A 246 -12.40 -0.56 -3.44
C LEU A 246 -13.52 -1.22 -2.64
N ILE A 247 -14.68 -1.46 -3.27
CA ILE A 247 -15.84 -2.05 -2.59
C ILE A 247 -15.49 -3.44 -2.05
N LEU A 248 -14.93 -4.32 -2.86
CA LEU A 248 -14.63 -5.69 -2.44
C LEU A 248 -13.40 -5.77 -1.52
N ASN A 249 -12.25 -5.22 -1.97
CA ASN A 249 -10.97 -5.48 -1.31
C ASN A 249 -10.69 -4.56 -0.10
N TYR A 250 -11.48 -3.51 0.08
CA TYR A 250 -11.33 -2.62 1.22
C TYR A 250 -12.60 -2.54 2.07
N LEU A 251 -13.72 -2.14 1.49
CA LEU A 251 -14.94 -1.90 2.27
C LEU A 251 -15.56 -3.21 2.76
N LEU A 252 -15.89 -4.12 1.86
CA LEU A 252 -16.50 -5.40 2.21
C LEU A 252 -15.52 -6.31 2.97
N PHE A 253 -14.23 -6.26 2.64
CA PHE A 253 -13.18 -6.93 3.40
C PHE A 253 -13.13 -6.45 4.86
N ASN A 254 -13.13 -5.14 5.09
CA ASN A 254 -13.18 -4.59 6.46
C ASN A 254 -14.49 -4.93 7.16
N TYR A 255 -15.62 -4.89 6.44
CA TYR A 255 -16.89 -5.37 6.99
C TYR A 255 -16.82 -6.84 7.41
N GLY A 256 -16.24 -7.70 6.58
CA GLY A 256 -16.02 -9.13 6.89
C GLY A 256 -15.07 -9.34 8.07
N LYS A 257 -14.15 -8.42 8.33
CA LYS A 257 -13.17 -8.49 9.41
C LYS A 257 -13.70 -7.91 10.74
N TYR A 258 -14.39 -6.76 10.69
CA TYR A 258 -14.77 -5.97 11.85
C TYR A 258 -16.30 -5.82 12.04
N GLY A 259 -17.10 -6.08 11.03
CA GLY A 259 -18.52 -5.74 11.00
C GLY A 259 -18.76 -4.29 10.58
N GLU A 260 -19.83 -3.69 11.08
CA GLU A 260 -20.28 -2.35 10.68
C GLU A 260 -19.31 -1.23 11.12
N VAL A 261 -18.72 -1.40 12.31
CA VAL A 261 -17.73 -0.43 12.82
C VAL A 261 -16.33 -0.92 12.48
N SER A 262 -15.71 -0.29 11.51
CA SER A 262 -14.44 -0.71 10.93
C SER A 262 -13.55 0.50 10.59
N PRO A 263 -12.25 0.31 10.36
CA PRO A 263 -11.39 1.39 9.83
C PRO A 263 -11.91 1.99 8.52
N ALA A 264 -12.68 1.22 7.75
CA ALA A 264 -13.27 1.68 6.49
C ALA A 264 -14.52 2.55 6.68
N SER A 265 -15.21 2.44 7.82
CA SER A 265 -16.41 3.23 8.15
C SER A 265 -16.13 4.41 9.09
N ALA A 266 -14.88 4.54 9.61
CA ALA A 266 -14.48 5.65 10.48
C ALA A 266 -14.14 6.90 9.65
N PHE A 267 -15.15 7.60 9.21
CA PHE A 267 -15.05 8.86 8.48
C PHE A 267 -16.29 9.72 8.72
N LEU A 268 -16.17 11.03 8.50
CA LEU A 268 -17.31 11.94 8.55
C LEU A 268 -18.30 11.60 7.45
N ASN A 269 -19.58 11.46 7.77
CA ASN A 269 -20.62 11.34 6.77
C ASN A 269 -20.85 12.67 6.01
N SER A 270 -21.68 12.66 4.97
CA SER A 270 -21.88 13.84 4.12
C SER A 270 -22.48 15.04 4.87
N LYS A 271 -23.29 14.81 5.89
CA LYS A 271 -23.89 15.88 6.72
C LYS A 271 -22.84 16.46 7.66
N GLU A 272 -22.17 15.59 8.43
CA GLU A 272 -21.11 15.99 9.36
C GLU A 272 -20.01 16.78 8.63
N MET A 273 -19.64 16.34 7.42
CA MET A 273 -18.59 16.99 6.65
C MET A 273 -18.96 18.44 6.28
N LYS A 274 -20.25 18.69 5.90
CA LYS A 274 -20.75 20.02 5.56
C LYS A 274 -20.91 20.95 6.75
N GLU A 275 -20.97 20.41 7.97
CA GLU A 275 -21.07 21.17 9.22
C GLU A 275 -19.70 21.62 9.75
N VAL A 276 -18.59 21.04 9.25
CA VAL A 276 -17.22 21.38 9.66
C VAL A 276 -16.88 22.81 9.30
N GLN A 277 -16.38 23.56 10.29
CA GLN A 277 -15.91 24.93 10.08
C GLN A 277 -14.39 24.95 9.90
N VAL A 278 -13.89 25.86 9.05
CA VAL A 278 -12.46 25.98 8.75
C VAL A 278 -11.62 26.19 10.01
N ASP A 279 -12.13 26.96 10.97
CA ASP A 279 -11.44 27.24 12.25
C ASP A 279 -11.25 25.98 13.10
N GLU A 280 -12.14 24.98 13.02
CA GLU A 280 -11.96 23.69 13.70
C GLU A 280 -10.74 22.95 13.17
N LEU A 281 -10.58 22.90 11.82
CA LEU A 281 -9.46 22.25 11.17
C LEU A 281 -8.16 23.01 11.40
N ILE A 282 -8.19 24.34 11.34
CA ILE A 282 -7.05 25.21 11.68
C ILE A 282 -6.59 24.97 13.13
N ASN A 283 -7.52 24.90 14.07
CA ASN A 283 -7.20 24.61 15.48
C ASN A 283 -6.66 23.19 15.65
N LEU A 284 -7.19 22.20 14.91
CA LEU A 284 -6.67 20.83 14.92
C LEU A 284 -5.21 20.79 14.46
N ILE A 285 -4.89 21.47 13.35
CA ILE A 285 -3.52 21.57 12.82
C ILE A 285 -2.59 22.24 13.85
N LYS A 286 -2.99 23.37 14.43
CA LYS A 286 -2.20 24.08 15.45
C LYS A 286 -1.90 23.21 16.66
N ASN A 287 -2.88 22.43 17.10
CA ASN A 287 -2.78 21.58 18.28
C ASN A 287 -2.07 20.24 17.98
N LEU A 288 -1.76 19.91 16.75
CA LEU A 288 -1.19 18.61 16.39
C LEU A 288 0.14 18.35 17.13
N LYS A 289 0.99 19.39 17.28
CA LYS A 289 2.25 19.29 18.04
C LYS A 289 2.06 19.05 19.56
N SER A 290 0.85 19.21 20.06
CA SER A 290 0.53 18.95 21.47
C SER A 290 0.26 17.47 21.77
N TYR A 291 0.16 16.64 20.76
CA TYR A 291 -0.01 15.18 20.91
C TYR A 291 1.35 14.48 20.90
N PRO A 292 1.45 13.27 21.51
CA PRO A 292 2.65 12.45 21.44
C PRO A 292 3.06 12.24 19.99
N HIS A 293 4.34 12.42 19.72
CA HIS A 293 4.90 12.18 18.39
C HIS A 293 6.40 11.90 18.45
N ARG A 294 6.94 11.38 17.36
CA ARG A 294 8.35 11.08 17.19
C ARG A 294 8.88 11.64 15.88
N ILE A 295 10.17 11.78 15.79
CA ILE A 295 10.86 12.31 14.60
C ILE A 295 11.58 11.18 13.89
N LEU A 296 11.32 11.05 12.59
CA LEU A 296 12.09 10.22 11.69
C LEU A 296 12.92 11.13 10.79
N TYR A 297 14.23 10.88 10.73
CA TYR A 297 15.12 11.69 9.93
C TYR A 297 16.04 10.83 9.04
N TYR A 298 16.06 11.16 7.76
CA TYR A 298 17.04 10.66 6.80
C TYR A 298 17.70 11.85 6.12
N GLY A 299 19.01 12.07 6.34
CA GLY A 299 19.72 13.22 5.80
C GLY A 299 21.17 13.28 6.25
N ASN A 300 21.90 14.30 5.81
CA ASN A 300 23.31 14.46 6.09
C ASN A 300 23.64 15.38 7.30
N LYS A 301 22.63 15.87 8.01
CA LYS A 301 22.87 16.66 9.24
C LYS A 301 23.11 15.69 10.40
N ASN A 302 24.18 15.96 11.16
CA ASN A 302 24.46 15.20 12.37
C ASN A 302 23.46 15.52 13.49
N GLN A 303 23.46 14.69 14.53
CA GLN A 303 22.58 14.82 15.69
C GLN A 303 22.57 16.22 16.31
N ASN A 304 23.73 16.85 16.51
CA ASN A 304 23.82 18.16 17.15
C ASN A 304 23.15 19.24 16.30
N SER A 305 23.41 19.24 14.99
CA SER A 305 22.83 20.20 14.05
C SER A 305 21.33 20.04 13.95
N LEU A 306 20.83 18.80 13.83
CA LEU A 306 19.40 18.53 13.80
C LEU A 306 18.72 18.91 15.10
N SER A 307 19.31 18.52 16.25
CA SER A 307 18.76 18.88 17.57
C SER A 307 18.66 20.38 17.80
N LYS A 308 19.65 21.14 17.31
CA LYS A 308 19.60 22.60 17.38
C LYS A 308 18.46 23.19 16.56
N MET A 309 18.29 22.74 15.32
CA MET A 309 17.21 23.21 14.45
C MET A 309 15.82 22.86 15.03
N ILE A 310 15.62 21.62 15.47
CA ILE A 310 14.36 21.18 16.08
C ILE A 310 14.04 21.99 17.34
N LYS A 311 14.99 22.16 18.26
CA LYS A 311 14.80 22.99 19.47
C LYS A 311 14.46 24.45 19.18
N ASN A 312 15.02 25.00 18.10
CA ASN A 312 14.79 26.39 17.73
C ASN A 312 13.40 26.61 17.14
N TYR A 313 12.92 25.69 16.31
CA TYR A 313 11.75 25.92 15.47
C TYR A 313 10.55 25.04 15.83
N HIS A 314 10.75 23.78 16.19
CA HIS A 314 9.67 22.86 16.55
C HIS A 314 9.31 22.99 18.03
N LYS A 315 8.43 23.94 18.33
CA LYS A 315 7.97 24.22 19.70
C LYS A 315 6.90 23.21 20.11
N ILE A 316 7.17 22.50 21.20
CA ILE A 316 6.30 21.50 21.80
C ILE A 316 5.98 21.89 23.24
N PRO A 317 4.84 21.44 23.79
CA PRO A 317 4.51 21.64 25.21
C PRO A 317 5.42 20.79 26.09
N GLU A 318 5.50 21.15 27.38
CA GLU A 318 6.21 20.35 28.39
C GLU A 318 5.58 18.96 28.58
N ASN A 319 4.25 18.89 28.49
CA ASN A 319 3.49 17.65 28.60
C ASN A 319 2.59 17.49 27.36
N PHE A 320 2.60 16.31 26.77
CA PHE A 320 1.69 15.96 25.69
C PHE A 320 0.27 15.72 26.20
N ILE A 321 -0.70 15.99 25.31
CA ILE A 321 -2.12 15.70 25.55
C ILE A 321 -2.37 14.26 25.09
N GLU A 322 -2.74 13.39 26.02
CA GLU A 322 -3.25 12.07 25.68
C GLU A 322 -4.73 12.14 25.33
N LYS A 323 -5.14 11.49 24.26
CA LYS A 323 -6.54 11.32 23.88
C LYS A 323 -6.87 9.85 23.74
N GLU A 324 -8.08 9.51 24.14
CA GLU A 324 -8.62 8.17 23.95
C GLU A 324 -9.13 7.99 22.51
N ASP A 325 -9.01 6.78 22.01
CA ASP A 325 -9.58 6.38 20.73
C ASP A 325 -11.12 6.47 20.79
N VAL A 326 -11.73 7.26 19.91
CA VAL A 326 -13.18 7.32 19.73
C VAL A 326 -13.66 6.03 19.05
N TYR A 327 -12.84 5.48 18.15
CA TYR A 327 -13.13 4.24 17.46
C TYR A 327 -12.20 3.12 17.93
N ASN A 328 -12.78 2.08 18.55
CA ASN A 328 -12.06 0.86 18.90
C ASN A 328 -12.49 -0.27 17.97
N PHE A 329 -11.70 -0.49 16.92
CA PHE A 329 -11.96 -1.52 15.92
C PHE A 329 -11.58 -2.90 16.43
N LYS A 330 -12.60 -3.67 16.87
CA LYS A 330 -12.41 -5.05 17.32
C LYS A 330 -12.70 -6.02 16.18
N GLU A 331 -11.74 -6.91 15.92
CA GLU A 331 -11.94 -8.02 14.99
C GLU A 331 -13.09 -8.90 15.48
N LYS A 332 -14.03 -9.18 14.56
CA LYS A 332 -15.25 -9.91 14.91
C LYS A 332 -15.02 -11.41 14.91
N ASP A 333 -15.51 -12.07 15.95
CA ASP A 333 -15.67 -13.51 15.99
C ASP A 333 -17.12 -13.83 15.58
N TYR A 334 -17.27 -14.52 14.45
CA TYR A 334 -18.58 -14.89 13.93
C TYR A 334 -19.05 -16.21 14.54
N ASP A 335 -20.31 -16.26 14.95
CA ASP A 335 -20.97 -17.45 15.51
C ASP A 335 -21.19 -18.55 14.47
N LYS A 336 -21.27 -18.17 13.20
CA LYS A 336 -21.45 -19.05 12.05
C LYS A 336 -20.81 -18.45 10.81
N GLN A 337 -20.79 -19.22 9.73
CA GLN A 337 -20.32 -18.73 8.43
C GLN A 337 -21.37 -17.85 7.76
N TYR A 338 -20.90 -16.79 7.13
CA TYR A 338 -21.71 -15.82 6.40
C TYR A 338 -21.23 -15.68 4.95
N VAL A 339 -22.19 -15.39 4.09
CA VAL A 339 -21.95 -14.87 2.74
C VAL A 339 -22.41 -13.41 2.73
N PHE A 340 -21.46 -12.49 2.83
CA PHE A 340 -21.71 -11.05 2.69
C PHE A 340 -21.58 -10.68 1.22
N TRP A 341 -22.60 -10.11 0.65
CA TRP A 341 -22.56 -9.75 -0.75
C TRP A 341 -23.08 -8.33 -0.99
N THR A 342 -22.54 -7.69 -2.05
CA THR A 342 -22.95 -6.36 -2.48
C THR A 342 -23.36 -6.39 -3.94
N ASN A 343 -24.54 -5.82 -4.24
CA ASN A 343 -25.00 -5.71 -5.63
C ASN A 343 -24.17 -4.69 -6.39
N PHE A 344 -23.67 -5.09 -7.55
CA PHE A 344 -22.88 -4.24 -8.43
C PHE A 344 -23.11 -4.62 -9.89
N ASP A 345 -23.36 -3.62 -10.77
CA ASP A 345 -23.62 -3.88 -12.20
C ASP A 345 -22.32 -4.27 -12.92
N MET A 346 -22.06 -5.57 -12.97
CA MET A 346 -20.90 -6.17 -13.61
C MET A 346 -21.22 -7.55 -14.19
N VAL A 347 -20.44 -7.95 -15.19
CA VAL A 347 -20.63 -9.27 -15.86
C VAL A 347 -20.04 -10.43 -15.06
N GLN A 348 -18.92 -10.17 -14.40
CA GLN A 348 -18.22 -11.15 -13.57
C GLN A 348 -18.76 -11.14 -12.14
N THR A 349 -18.44 -12.17 -11.39
CA THR A 349 -18.57 -12.20 -9.94
C THR A 349 -17.17 -12.27 -9.34
N GLU A 350 -16.88 -11.40 -8.38
CA GLU A 350 -15.62 -11.43 -7.66
C GLU A 350 -15.85 -11.83 -6.21
N ILE A 351 -15.03 -12.74 -5.71
CA ILE A 351 -15.25 -13.42 -4.44
C ILE A 351 -13.97 -13.43 -3.63
N ILE A 352 -14.10 -13.17 -2.33
CA ILE A 352 -13.05 -13.41 -1.33
C ILE A 352 -13.55 -14.44 -0.34
N LEU A 353 -12.77 -15.50 -0.10
CA LEU A 353 -12.91 -16.35 1.07
C LEU A 353 -12.01 -15.78 2.16
N LEU A 354 -12.61 -15.40 3.27
CA LEU A 354 -11.93 -14.77 4.40
C LEU A 354 -12.04 -15.65 5.64
N SER A 355 -10.91 -16.15 6.14
CA SER A 355 -10.85 -16.93 7.38
C SER A 355 -9.99 -16.23 8.41
N LYS A 356 -10.55 -15.95 9.58
CA LYS A 356 -9.80 -15.49 10.73
C LYS A 356 -8.97 -16.65 11.28
N LEU A 357 -7.67 -16.45 11.40
CA LEU A 357 -6.73 -17.38 11.97
C LEU A 357 -6.38 -17.00 13.42
N GLU A 358 -5.21 -17.36 13.87
CA GLU A 358 -4.75 -17.04 15.22
C GLU A 358 -4.18 -15.60 15.28
N LEU A 359 -3.97 -15.09 16.49
CA LEU A 359 -3.26 -13.83 16.72
C LEU A 359 -1.83 -13.91 16.16
N LEU A 360 -1.28 -12.74 15.84
CA LEU A 360 0.11 -12.62 15.36
C LEU A 360 1.07 -13.44 16.23
N ASP A 361 1.77 -14.32 15.57
CA ASP A 361 2.84 -15.11 16.16
C ASP A 361 4.05 -15.12 15.21
N ASN A 362 5.05 -14.33 15.53
CA ASN A 362 6.26 -14.20 14.71
C ASN A 362 7.03 -15.52 14.55
N SER A 363 6.74 -16.54 15.35
CA SER A 363 7.35 -17.87 15.17
C SER A 363 6.83 -18.57 13.90
N LYS A 364 5.68 -18.19 13.40
CA LYS A 364 5.04 -18.76 12.21
C LYS A 364 5.38 -18.02 10.92
N THR A 365 6.03 -16.84 10.99
CA THR A 365 6.23 -15.96 9.82
C THR A 365 6.93 -16.66 8.65
N ALA A 366 7.94 -17.49 8.93
CA ALA A 366 8.64 -18.24 7.88
C ALA A 366 7.74 -19.28 7.21
N ALA A 367 6.95 -20.02 8.00
CA ALA A 367 5.99 -20.99 7.48
C ALA A 367 4.88 -20.30 6.67
N ILE A 368 4.35 -19.18 7.15
CA ILE A 368 3.38 -18.35 6.43
C ILE A 368 3.96 -17.86 5.10
N THR A 369 5.20 -17.35 5.11
CA THR A 369 5.87 -16.85 3.89
C THR A 369 6.01 -17.97 2.85
N LEU A 370 6.46 -19.16 3.27
CA LEU A 370 6.61 -20.30 2.36
C LEU A 370 5.25 -20.85 1.92
N PHE A 371 4.27 -20.93 2.81
CA PHE A 371 2.92 -21.33 2.46
C PHE A 371 2.30 -20.40 1.41
N ASN A 372 2.44 -19.10 1.57
CA ASN A 372 1.90 -18.11 0.61
C ASN A 372 2.49 -18.31 -0.79
N GLU A 373 3.81 -18.45 -0.92
CA GLU A 373 4.47 -18.66 -2.21
C GLU A 373 4.04 -19.99 -2.83
N TYR A 374 4.01 -21.06 -2.04
CA TYR A 374 3.62 -22.39 -2.47
C TYR A 374 2.15 -22.47 -2.87
N PHE A 375 1.26 -22.07 -1.98
CA PHE A 375 -0.18 -22.21 -2.17
C PHE A 375 -0.72 -21.30 -3.28
N ASN A 376 -0.24 -20.06 -3.35
CA ASN A 376 -0.65 -19.14 -4.40
C ASN A 376 -0.29 -19.67 -5.80
N SER A 377 0.87 -20.30 -5.94
CA SER A 377 1.28 -20.97 -7.19
C SER A 377 0.32 -22.11 -7.57
N LEU A 378 -0.08 -22.95 -6.60
CA LEU A 378 -1.00 -24.07 -6.83
C LEU A 378 -2.39 -23.59 -7.21
N VAL A 379 -2.91 -22.60 -6.48
CA VAL A 379 -4.23 -22.00 -6.74
C VAL A 379 -4.29 -21.42 -8.16
N TYR A 380 -3.24 -20.73 -8.58
CA TYR A 380 -3.15 -20.19 -9.95
C TYR A 380 -3.15 -21.30 -11.00
N GLN A 381 -2.34 -22.33 -10.81
CA GLN A 381 -2.23 -23.45 -11.75
C GLN A 381 -3.55 -24.24 -11.86
N ASP A 382 -4.20 -24.52 -10.72
CA ASP A 382 -5.42 -25.35 -10.71
C ASP A 382 -6.64 -24.60 -11.24
N ILE A 383 -6.92 -23.42 -10.69
CA ILE A 383 -8.20 -22.73 -10.96
C ILE A 383 -8.13 -21.97 -12.27
N ARG A 384 -7.00 -21.30 -12.56
CA ARG A 384 -6.88 -20.49 -13.77
C ARG A 384 -6.39 -21.31 -14.96
N GLU A 385 -5.24 -21.99 -14.83
CA GLU A 385 -4.58 -22.62 -15.99
C GLU A 385 -5.25 -23.95 -16.37
N ALA A 386 -5.50 -24.82 -15.39
CA ALA A 386 -6.05 -26.15 -15.70
C ALA A 386 -7.56 -26.14 -15.93
N GLN A 387 -8.30 -25.45 -15.08
CA GLN A 387 -9.75 -25.47 -15.11
C GLN A 387 -10.34 -24.31 -15.93
N GLY A 388 -9.58 -23.25 -16.18
CA GLY A 388 -10.05 -22.05 -16.89
C GLY A 388 -11.23 -21.36 -16.22
N LEU A 389 -11.41 -21.54 -14.90
CA LEU A 389 -12.56 -21.02 -14.16
C LEU A 389 -12.43 -19.54 -13.86
N ALA A 390 -11.21 -19.08 -13.61
CA ALA A 390 -10.95 -17.71 -13.15
C ALA A 390 -10.09 -16.93 -14.14
N TYR A 391 -10.41 -15.65 -14.29
CA TYR A 391 -9.53 -14.69 -14.96
C TYR A 391 -8.38 -14.28 -14.05
N SER A 392 -8.69 -14.08 -12.76
CA SER A 392 -7.73 -13.72 -11.73
C SER A 392 -8.01 -14.51 -10.46
N VAL A 393 -6.96 -15.04 -9.86
CA VAL A 393 -7.05 -15.83 -8.64
C VAL A 393 -5.76 -15.69 -7.84
N ASN A 394 -5.89 -15.56 -6.51
CA ASN A 394 -4.76 -15.60 -5.59
C ASN A 394 -5.22 -16.06 -4.21
N SER A 395 -4.27 -16.53 -3.40
CA SER A 395 -4.54 -16.89 -2.02
C SER A 395 -3.30 -16.68 -1.15
N ASN A 396 -3.47 -15.96 -0.04
CA ASN A 396 -2.40 -15.64 0.89
C ASN A 396 -2.92 -15.61 2.32
N ILE A 397 -2.06 -15.92 3.27
CA ILE A 397 -2.26 -15.52 4.66
C ILE A 397 -1.76 -14.09 4.79
N ASN A 398 -2.66 -13.16 5.05
CA ASN A 398 -2.34 -11.79 5.41
C ASN A 398 -1.95 -11.78 6.88
N GLN A 399 -0.65 -11.75 7.16
CA GLN A 399 -0.15 -11.71 8.52
C GLN A 399 -0.50 -10.38 9.18
N ALA A 400 -0.91 -10.44 10.44
CA ALA A 400 -1.21 -9.27 11.25
C ALA A 400 0.03 -8.35 11.39
N LYS A 401 -0.22 -7.08 11.58
CA LYS A 401 0.86 -6.10 11.77
C LYS A 401 1.15 -5.82 13.24
N LYS A 402 0.22 -6.15 14.13
CA LYS A 402 0.34 -5.88 15.57
C LYS A 402 -0.02 -7.13 16.39
N PRO A 403 0.62 -7.34 17.56
CA PRO A 403 0.45 -8.56 18.35
C PRO A 403 -0.99 -8.88 18.78
N TYR A 404 -1.85 -7.87 18.87
CA TYR A 404 -3.27 -8.03 19.26
C TYR A 404 -4.22 -8.25 18.08
N GLN A 405 -3.71 -8.32 16.85
CA GLN A 405 -4.47 -8.58 15.64
C GLN A 405 -4.28 -10.03 15.20
N SER A 406 -5.28 -10.58 14.52
CA SER A 406 -5.25 -11.94 13.96
C SER A 406 -4.70 -11.95 12.54
N ASP A 407 -4.07 -13.05 12.18
CA ASP A 407 -3.78 -13.40 10.80
C ASP A 407 -5.08 -13.77 10.07
N TYR A 408 -5.13 -13.53 8.77
CA TYR A 408 -6.29 -13.89 7.95
C TYR A 408 -5.86 -14.62 6.68
N LEU A 409 -6.44 -15.80 6.44
CA LEU A 409 -6.40 -16.38 5.10
C LEU A 409 -7.35 -15.59 4.21
N TYR A 410 -6.82 -15.07 3.14
CA TYR A 410 -7.50 -14.32 2.09
C TYR A 410 -7.33 -15.07 0.78
N SER A 411 -8.43 -15.53 0.19
CA SER A 411 -8.41 -16.21 -1.10
C SER A 411 -9.37 -15.53 -2.04
N TYR A 412 -8.86 -14.93 -3.11
CA TYR A 412 -9.63 -14.17 -4.10
C TYR A 412 -9.80 -14.98 -5.37
N VAL A 413 -11.00 -14.91 -5.96
CA VAL A 413 -11.29 -15.45 -7.28
C VAL A 413 -12.25 -14.56 -8.05
N GLY A 414 -11.84 -14.13 -9.24
CA GLY A 414 -12.68 -13.39 -10.19
C GLY A 414 -13.13 -14.31 -11.31
N VAL A 415 -14.45 -14.58 -11.41
CA VAL A 415 -15.03 -15.59 -12.29
C VAL A 415 -16.17 -15.04 -13.12
N GLN A 416 -16.53 -15.76 -14.17
CA GLN A 416 -17.81 -15.55 -14.83
C GLN A 416 -18.92 -16.03 -13.90
N SER A 417 -20.03 -15.31 -13.85
CA SER A 417 -21.09 -15.58 -12.86
C SER A 417 -21.67 -17.00 -12.96
N ASP A 418 -21.74 -17.57 -14.17
CA ASP A 418 -22.16 -18.95 -14.41
C ASP A 418 -21.15 -20.01 -13.91
N LYS A 419 -19.95 -19.63 -13.54
CA LYS A 419 -18.88 -20.49 -13.02
C LYS A 419 -18.63 -20.31 -11.51
N GLN A 420 -19.42 -19.49 -10.85
CA GLN A 420 -19.27 -19.15 -9.43
C GLN A 420 -19.23 -20.40 -8.53
N GLY A 421 -20.18 -21.35 -8.71
CA GLY A 421 -20.26 -22.53 -7.88
C GLY A 421 -19.08 -23.49 -8.07
N GLU A 422 -18.61 -23.69 -9.32
CA GLU A 422 -17.45 -24.51 -9.61
C GLU A 422 -16.18 -23.92 -9.01
N ALA A 423 -15.99 -22.60 -9.15
CA ALA A 423 -14.83 -21.91 -8.63
C ALA A 423 -14.76 -21.92 -7.10
N LEU A 424 -15.88 -21.69 -6.43
CA LEU A 424 -15.97 -21.80 -4.96
C LEU A 424 -15.62 -23.21 -4.49
N SER A 425 -16.24 -24.24 -5.10
CA SER A 425 -15.95 -25.64 -4.75
C SER A 425 -14.47 -25.98 -4.93
N SER A 426 -13.86 -25.59 -6.05
CA SER A 426 -12.44 -25.81 -6.33
C SER A 426 -11.53 -25.09 -5.33
N MET A 427 -11.87 -23.85 -4.96
CA MET A 427 -11.09 -23.09 -3.98
C MET A 427 -11.17 -23.73 -2.58
N PHE A 428 -12.35 -24.11 -2.12
CA PHE A 428 -12.52 -24.82 -0.84
C PHE A 428 -11.80 -26.16 -0.83
N GLU A 429 -11.82 -26.89 -1.94
CA GLU A 429 -11.09 -28.15 -2.07
C GLU A 429 -9.58 -27.93 -1.90
N LEU A 430 -9.01 -26.94 -2.59
CA LEU A 430 -7.58 -26.63 -2.49
C LEU A 430 -7.19 -26.13 -1.10
N ILE A 431 -8.02 -25.30 -0.46
CA ILE A 431 -7.76 -24.82 0.91
C ILE A 431 -7.75 -25.96 1.91
N ASN A 432 -8.64 -26.94 1.77
CA ASN A 432 -8.76 -28.04 2.73
C ASN A 432 -7.86 -29.23 2.40
N ASN A 433 -7.54 -29.45 1.14
CA ASN A 433 -6.74 -30.56 0.66
C ASN A 433 -5.56 -30.04 -0.18
N LEU A 434 -4.58 -29.48 0.54
CA LEU A 434 -3.38 -28.92 -0.08
C LEU A 434 -2.66 -29.97 -0.93
N PRO A 435 -2.53 -29.78 -2.24
CA PRO A 435 -1.80 -30.72 -3.10
C PRO A 435 -0.33 -30.81 -2.71
N GLU A 436 0.22 -32.02 -2.73
CA GLU A 436 1.63 -32.29 -2.49
C GLU A 436 2.39 -32.21 -3.82
N SER A 437 3.33 -31.30 -3.93
CA SER A 437 4.24 -31.17 -5.06
C SER A 437 5.64 -30.81 -4.58
N PRO A 438 6.56 -31.79 -4.51
CA PRO A 438 7.96 -31.54 -4.15
C PRO A 438 8.60 -30.48 -5.04
N GLN A 439 8.30 -30.48 -6.35
CA GLN A 439 8.83 -29.51 -7.29
C GLN A 439 8.34 -28.08 -6.98
N ALA A 440 7.02 -27.89 -6.80
CA ALA A 440 6.46 -26.58 -6.47
C ALA A 440 7.04 -26.05 -5.14
N PHE A 441 7.24 -26.95 -4.16
CA PHE A 441 7.86 -26.64 -2.88
C PHE A 441 9.29 -26.10 -3.05
N GLU A 442 10.15 -26.81 -3.80
CA GLU A 442 11.54 -26.40 -4.03
C GLU A 442 11.63 -25.08 -4.82
N ILE A 443 10.73 -24.87 -5.80
CA ILE A 443 10.63 -23.61 -6.55
C ILE A 443 10.27 -22.46 -5.61
N SER A 444 9.25 -22.63 -4.78
CA SER A 444 8.78 -21.62 -3.82
C SER A 444 9.85 -21.28 -2.79
N LYS A 445 10.50 -22.30 -2.23
CA LYS A 445 11.62 -22.14 -1.31
C LYS A 445 12.77 -21.35 -1.93
N LYS A 446 13.19 -21.74 -3.14
CA LYS A 446 14.26 -21.07 -3.89
C LYS A 446 13.88 -19.62 -4.23
N SER A 447 12.63 -19.37 -4.61
CA SER A 447 12.10 -18.03 -4.88
C SER A 447 12.29 -17.09 -3.69
N ILE A 448 11.88 -17.52 -2.49
CA ILE A 448 12.01 -16.74 -1.25
C ILE A 448 13.49 -16.48 -0.91
N LEU A 449 14.31 -17.51 -0.96
CA LEU A 449 15.74 -17.37 -0.64
C LEU A 449 16.43 -16.40 -1.59
N ASN A 450 16.22 -16.56 -2.91
CA ASN A 450 16.79 -15.67 -3.93
C ASN A 450 16.31 -14.22 -3.78
N LYS A 451 15.02 -14.02 -3.43
CA LYS A 451 14.48 -12.69 -3.16
C LYS A 451 15.23 -12.03 -2.01
N ILE A 452 15.38 -12.71 -0.88
CA ILE A 452 16.09 -12.17 0.30
C ILE A 452 17.58 -11.95 0.00
N GLU A 453 18.25 -12.90 -0.71
CA GLU A 453 19.64 -12.78 -1.11
C GLU A 453 19.91 -11.57 -2.02
N SER A 454 18.96 -11.21 -2.88
CA SER A 454 19.09 -10.08 -3.81
C SER A 454 18.59 -8.75 -3.25
N GLU A 455 17.70 -8.77 -2.26
CA GLU A 455 17.10 -7.58 -1.69
C GLU A 455 18.11 -6.74 -0.87
N ARG A 456 18.05 -5.42 -1.09
CA ARG A 456 18.87 -4.45 -0.35
C ARG A 456 17.97 -3.34 0.16
N ILE A 457 17.68 -3.33 1.46
CA ILE A 457 16.95 -2.22 2.10
C ILE A 457 17.96 -1.13 2.39
N THR A 458 17.74 0.05 1.84
CA THR A 458 18.66 1.18 1.93
C THR A 458 17.88 2.48 2.19
N LYS A 459 18.60 3.55 2.49
CA LYS A 459 18.05 4.91 2.63
C LYS A 459 16.93 4.97 3.67
N PHE A 460 15.85 5.69 3.37
CA PHE A 460 14.66 5.80 4.23
C PHE A 460 13.99 4.42 4.49
N GLY A 461 14.17 3.45 3.60
CA GLY A 461 13.64 2.09 3.78
C GLY A 461 14.12 1.40 5.06
N VAL A 462 15.30 1.77 5.60
CA VAL A 462 15.80 1.24 6.88
C VAL A 462 14.94 1.71 8.04
N LEU A 463 14.54 2.99 8.05
CA LEU A 463 13.62 3.56 9.04
C LEU A 463 12.24 2.88 8.98
N SER A 464 11.69 2.72 7.77
CA SER A 464 10.42 2.03 7.57
C SER A 464 10.47 0.56 8.01
N SER A 465 11.59 -0.13 7.74
CA SER A 465 11.79 -1.52 8.18
C SER A 465 11.81 -1.63 9.71
N TYR A 466 12.48 -0.69 10.38
CA TYR A 466 12.51 -0.63 11.83
C TYR A 466 11.11 -0.40 12.43
N LEU A 467 10.34 0.55 11.88
CA LEU A 467 8.97 0.82 12.35
C LEU A 467 8.07 -0.41 12.18
N ASN A 468 8.18 -1.10 11.04
CA ASN A 468 7.45 -2.35 10.83
C ASN A 468 7.86 -3.44 11.83
N ALA A 469 9.14 -3.56 12.15
CA ALA A 469 9.62 -4.48 13.18
C ALA A 469 9.05 -4.12 14.56
N LYS A 470 9.04 -2.83 14.91
CA LYS A 470 8.44 -2.33 16.16
C LYS A 470 6.94 -2.65 16.25
N ASP A 471 6.20 -2.49 15.17
CA ASP A 471 4.78 -2.85 15.07
C ASP A 471 4.55 -4.35 15.30
N LEU A 472 5.43 -5.20 14.74
CA LEU A 472 5.40 -6.65 14.97
C LEU A 472 5.84 -7.06 16.39
N GLY A 473 6.27 -6.12 17.23
CA GLY A 473 6.78 -6.39 18.58
C GLY A 473 8.18 -7.01 18.61
N ILE A 474 8.99 -6.79 17.56
CA ILE A 474 10.37 -7.28 17.44
C ILE A 474 11.38 -6.15 17.25
N ASN A 475 12.66 -6.43 17.45
CA ASN A 475 13.75 -5.45 17.37
C ASN A 475 14.88 -5.88 16.42
N TYR A 476 14.59 -6.78 15.48
CA TYR A 476 15.52 -7.33 14.50
C TYR A 476 14.88 -7.41 13.12
N ASP A 477 15.70 -7.53 12.08
CA ASP A 477 15.23 -7.72 10.70
C ASP A 477 14.60 -9.11 10.54
N ILE A 478 13.29 -9.18 10.41
CA ILE A 478 12.54 -10.44 10.31
C ILE A 478 12.98 -11.32 9.12
N ARG A 479 13.60 -10.73 8.09
CA ARG A 479 14.08 -11.47 6.91
C ARG A 479 15.17 -12.46 7.25
N GLU A 480 16.01 -12.18 8.26
CA GLU A 480 17.03 -13.12 8.73
C GLU A 480 16.39 -14.39 9.26
N LYS A 481 15.37 -14.26 10.11
CA LYS A 481 14.61 -15.38 10.63
C LYS A 481 13.93 -16.16 9.50
N ILE A 482 13.22 -15.46 8.60
CA ILE A 482 12.57 -16.08 7.45
C ILE A 482 13.58 -16.86 6.61
N TYR A 483 14.72 -16.28 6.27
CA TYR A 483 15.75 -16.91 5.46
C TYR A 483 16.26 -18.22 6.09
N ASN A 484 16.64 -18.17 7.36
CA ASN A 484 17.23 -19.32 8.06
C ASN A 484 16.20 -20.45 8.25
N GLU A 485 14.96 -20.12 8.62
CA GLU A 485 13.91 -21.11 8.83
C GLU A 485 13.42 -21.72 7.51
N VAL A 486 13.17 -20.91 6.47
CA VAL A 486 12.79 -21.41 5.13
C VAL A 486 13.89 -22.32 4.58
N LYS A 487 15.15 -21.97 4.74
CA LYS A 487 16.31 -22.80 4.29
C LYS A 487 16.28 -24.19 4.89
N SER A 488 15.86 -24.33 6.14
CA SER A 488 15.79 -25.62 6.87
C SER A 488 14.44 -26.34 6.75
N MET A 489 13.41 -25.68 6.22
CA MET A 489 12.06 -26.25 6.12
C MET A 489 11.97 -27.30 5.01
N ASN A 490 11.22 -28.38 5.25
CA ASN A 490 10.86 -29.39 4.27
C ASN A 490 9.34 -29.39 3.99
N LEU A 491 8.91 -30.10 2.97
CA LEU A 491 7.51 -30.17 2.57
C LEU A 491 6.61 -30.72 3.67
N GLU A 492 7.05 -31.74 4.41
CA GLU A 492 6.30 -32.33 5.50
C GLU A 492 5.91 -31.30 6.57
N LYS A 493 6.86 -30.47 7.01
CA LYS A 493 6.58 -29.38 7.96
C LYS A 493 5.59 -28.35 7.42
N LEU A 494 5.63 -28.06 6.13
CA LEU A 494 4.67 -27.16 5.49
C LEU A 494 3.27 -27.77 5.47
N LEU A 495 3.15 -29.07 5.19
CA LEU A 495 1.87 -29.79 5.22
C LEU A 495 1.32 -29.90 6.65
N GLU A 496 2.17 -30.11 7.66
CA GLU A 496 1.79 -30.06 9.07
C GLU A 496 1.26 -28.66 9.47
N PHE A 497 1.95 -27.61 9.03
CA PHE A 497 1.51 -26.23 9.24
C PHE A 497 0.11 -26.01 8.64
N HIS A 498 -0.10 -26.38 7.37
CA HIS A 498 -1.40 -26.32 6.72
C HIS A 498 -2.47 -27.09 7.50
N LYS A 499 -2.20 -28.34 7.84
CA LYS A 499 -3.14 -29.20 8.58
C LYS A 499 -3.56 -28.60 9.92
N LYS A 500 -2.65 -27.95 10.62
CA LYS A 500 -2.90 -27.40 11.97
C LYS A 500 -3.58 -26.03 11.92
N TYR A 501 -3.17 -25.16 11.02
CA TYR A 501 -3.54 -23.74 11.08
C TYR A 501 -4.55 -23.30 10.01
N ILE A 502 -4.75 -24.08 8.95
CA ILE A 502 -5.56 -23.66 7.79
C ILE A 502 -6.71 -24.62 7.51
N LYS A 503 -6.41 -25.90 7.45
CA LYS A 503 -7.39 -26.92 7.08
C LYS A 503 -8.62 -26.86 7.98
N ASN A 504 -9.82 -26.90 7.35
CA ASN A 504 -11.13 -26.92 8.01
C ASN A 504 -11.43 -25.69 8.90
N LYS A 505 -10.71 -24.57 8.70
CA LYS A 505 -11.08 -23.32 9.37
C LYS A 505 -12.37 -22.74 8.74
N PRO A 506 -13.24 -22.09 9.52
CA PRO A 506 -14.43 -21.46 8.98
C PRO A 506 -14.05 -20.26 8.09
N HIS A 507 -14.84 -20.07 7.02
CA HIS A 507 -14.64 -18.97 6.08
C HIS A 507 -15.92 -18.17 5.93
N ASN A 508 -15.81 -16.85 5.97
CA ASN A 508 -16.84 -15.98 5.42
C ASN A 508 -16.58 -15.77 3.93
N VAL A 509 -17.63 -15.76 3.13
CA VAL A 509 -17.58 -15.46 1.70
C VAL A 509 -17.96 -14.00 1.53
N LEU A 510 -17.10 -13.21 0.90
CA LEU A 510 -17.37 -11.82 0.53
C LEU A 510 -17.53 -11.76 -0.98
N LEU A 511 -18.61 -11.20 -1.48
CA LEU A 511 -18.94 -11.28 -2.89
C LEU A 511 -19.47 -9.95 -3.44
N ILE A 512 -19.01 -9.59 -4.63
CA ILE A 512 -19.55 -8.50 -5.43
C ILE A 512 -19.97 -9.02 -6.81
N GLY A 513 -21.16 -8.65 -7.26
CA GLY A 513 -21.67 -9.07 -8.56
C GLY A 513 -23.09 -8.56 -8.82
N ASN A 514 -23.56 -8.79 -10.04
CA ASN A 514 -24.93 -8.42 -10.40
C ASN A 514 -25.92 -9.43 -9.82
N ARG A 515 -26.93 -8.96 -9.09
CA ARG A 515 -27.97 -9.75 -8.45
C ARG A 515 -28.57 -10.82 -9.37
N ASP A 516 -28.87 -10.44 -10.61
CA ASP A 516 -29.54 -11.31 -11.58
C ASP A 516 -28.66 -12.47 -12.07
N ASN A 517 -27.36 -12.39 -11.83
CA ASN A 517 -26.37 -13.37 -12.29
C ASN A 517 -25.80 -14.23 -11.14
N ILE A 518 -26.16 -13.94 -9.88
CA ILE A 518 -25.63 -14.65 -8.71
C ILE A 518 -26.49 -15.90 -8.42
N ASP A 519 -25.86 -17.06 -8.28
CA ASP A 519 -26.51 -18.28 -7.81
C ASP A 519 -26.57 -18.32 -6.28
N PHE A 520 -27.57 -17.66 -5.71
CA PHE A 520 -27.78 -17.59 -4.27
C PHE A 520 -28.01 -18.97 -3.63
N LYS A 521 -28.71 -19.89 -4.33
CA LYS A 521 -28.95 -21.26 -3.83
C LYS A 521 -27.63 -22.02 -3.63
N ASN A 522 -26.66 -21.79 -4.48
CA ASN A 522 -25.32 -22.35 -4.31
C ASN A 522 -24.60 -21.73 -3.13
N LEU A 523 -24.71 -20.39 -2.95
CA LEU A 523 -24.07 -19.66 -1.86
C LEU A 523 -24.57 -20.05 -0.47
N GLU A 524 -25.84 -20.44 -0.31
CA GLU A 524 -26.42 -20.91 0.96
C GLU A 524 -25.67 -22.11 1.54
N LYS A 525 -24.97 -22.88 0.71
CA LYS A 525 -24.14 -24.02 1.17
C LYS A 525 -22.92 -23.58 1.98
N TYR A 526 -22.50 -22.33 1.80
CA TYR A 526 -21.29 -21.77 2.42
C TYR A 526 -21.59 -20.86 3.61
N GLY A 527 -22.84 -20.55 3.89
CA GLY A 527 -23.22 -19.76 5.06
C GLY A 527 -24.53 -18.99 4.88
N SER A 528 -24.90 -18.25 5.92
CA SER A 528 -26.06 -17.36 5.88
C SER A 528 -25.82 -16.19 4.94
N VAL A 529 -26.64 -16.07 3.90
CA VAL A 529 -26.50 -15.00 2.88
C VAL A 529 -27.07 -13.68 3.43
N LYS A 530 -26.25 -12.63 3.42
CA LYS A 530 -26.61 -11.28 3.85
C LYS A 530 -26.16 -10.26 2.82
N GLU A 531 -27.11 -9.47 2.30
CA GLU A 531 -26.77 -8.32 1.47
C GLU A 531 -26.24 -7.17 2.33
N ILE A 532 -25.15 -6.57 1.88
CA ILE A 532 -24.57 -5.35 2.44
C ILE A 532 -24.69 -4.28 1.38
N SER A 533 -25.54 -3.28 1.64
CA SER A 533 -25.78 -2.21 0.68
C SER A 533 -24.54 -1.30 0.55
N LEU A 534 -24.44 -0.60 -0.59
CA LEU A 534 -23.38 0.42 -0.75
C LEU A 534 -23.52 1.55 0.29
N GLU A 535 -24.73 1.86 0.72
CA GLU A 535 -25.00 2.86 1.77
C GLU A 535 -24.47 2.43 3.13
N THR A 536 -24.47 1.13 3.42
CA THR A 536 -23.87 0.56 4.66
C THR A 536 -22.35 0.62 4.62
N LEU A 537 -21.76 0.51 3.43
CA LEU A 537 -20.30 0.49 3.26
C LEU A 537 -19.69 1.90 3.16
N PHE A 538 -20.48 2.92 2.73
CA PHE A 538 -20.06 4.31 2.51
C PHE A 538 -20.80 5.28 3.44
#